data_44dffb303961936ef8a262b42d1b8543
#
_entry.id   44dffb303961936ef8a262b42d1b8543
#
_cell.length_a   1.000
_cell.length_b   1.000
_cell.length_c   1.000
_cell.angle_alpha   90.00
_cell.angle_beta   90.00
_cell.angle_gamma   90.00
#
_symmetry.space_group_name_H-M   'P 1'
#
loop_
_entity.id
_entity.type
_entity.pdbx_description
1 polymer ?
#
loop_
_entity_poly.entity_id
_entity_poly.type
_entity_poly.pdbx_seq_one_letter_code
_entity_poly.pdbx_strand_id
1 'polypeptide(L)'
;MSSTLLALTDRGAGVPLRELALVGLTATIITYLATGWVRVLATRWGAVAYPRERDVHLQPTPRMGGLAMYVGVVFAVLLASQLPALTRGFVYSSGLPAVVVAGGLIMVVGLIDDRWGLDALTKFAGQITAASVMVTMGVAWSVLYIPIGGVGTIVLDQVASILLTLALTVAIVNAMNFVDGLDGLAAGLGLITASAICIFSIGLLRDHGGDVLYYPPAVISVVLAGACLGFLPHNFHKARIFMGDSGSMLIGLMLAAAST
;
A
#
# COMPACT_ATOMS: atom_id res chain seq x y z
N MET A 1 -6.97 2.60 -43.65
CA MET A 1 -7.96 3.47 -42.92
C MET A 1 -8.26 3.03 -41.50
N SER A 2 -7.79 1.85 -41.05
CA SER A 2 -8.09 1.31 -39.70
C SER A 2 -7.17 1.82 -38.57
N SER A 3 -5.89 2.06 -38.85
CA SER A 3 -4.91 2.48 -37.80
C SER A 3 -5.02 3.94 -37.37
N THR A 4 -5.46 4.82 -38.27
CA THR A 4 -5.61 6.25 -37.96
C THR A 4 -6.87 6.55 -37.15
N LEU A 5 -7.93 5.77 -37.31
CA LEU A 5 -9.15 5.88 -36.51
C LEU A 5 -8.94 5.38 -35.06
N LEU A 6 -8.13 4.35 -34.85
CA LEU A 6 -7.74 3.87 -33.52
C LEU A 6 -6.88 4.91 -32.77
N ALA A 7 -6.00 5.62 -33.48
CA ALA A 7 -5.17 6.68 -32.88
C ALA A 7 -5.96 7.96 -32.54
N LEU A 8 -7.10 8.22 -33.17
CA LEU A 8 -7.96 9.36 -32.89
C LEU A 8 -8.95 9.12 -31.72
N THR A 9 -9.30 7.84 -31.46
CA THR A 9 -10.11 7.49 -30.29
C THR A 9 -9.29 7.42 -28.99
N ASP A 10 -7.96 7.41 -29.09
CA ASP A 10 -7.06 7.31 -27.94
C ASP A 10 -6.66 8.68 -27.31
N ARG A 11 -7.03 9.80 -27.96
CA ARG A 11 -6.78 11.15 -27.46
C ARG A 11 -7.96 11.69 -26.65
N GLY A 12 -8.35 11.02 -25.55
CA GLY A 12 -9.46 11.52 -24.76
C GLY A 12 -9.98 10.63 -23.65
N ALA A 13 -9.23 9.58 -23.27
CA ALA A 13 -9.53 8.91 -22.02
C ALA A 13 -9.15 9.88 -20.89
N GLY A 14 -10.10 10.68 -20.45
CA GLY A 14 -9.93 11.56 -19.30
C GLY A 14 -9.51 10.72 -18.08
N VAL A 15 -8.92 11.37 -17.08
CA VAL A 15 -8.54 10.70 -15.83
C VAL A 15 -9.73 9.89 -15.30
N PRO A 16 -9.61 8.59 -15.03
CA PRO A 16 -10.71 7.72 -14.63
C PRO A 16 -11.09 7.92 -13.16
N LEU A 17 -11.50 9.16 -12.82
CA LEU A 17 -11.80 9.55 -11.43
C LEU A 17 -12.93 8.72 -10.82
N ARG A 18 -13.96 8.38 -11.63
CA ARG A 18 -15.07 7.56 -11.17
C ARG A 18 -14.62 6.16 -10.78
N GLU A 19 -13.80 5.55 -11.60
CA GLU A 19 -13.26 4.21 -11.39
C GLU A 19 -12.30 4.20 -10.20
N LEU A 20 -11.44 5.18 -10.06
CA LEU A 20 -10.56 5.35 -8.90
C LEU A 20 -11.39 5.52 -7.61
N ALA A 21 -12.43 6.33 -7.64
CA ALA A 21 -13.32 6.51 -6.49
C ALA A 21 -14.04 5.20 -6.11
N LEU A 22 -14.51 4.42 -7.09
CA LEU A 22 -15.12 3.11 -6.84
C LEU A 22 -14.14 2.12 -6.22
N VAL A 23 -12.91 2.09 -6.69
CA VAL A 23 -11.85 1.23 -6.15
C VAL A 23 -11.49 1.63 -4.72
N GLY A 24 -11.30 2.92 -4.45
CA GLY A 24 -11.05 3.42 -3.09
C GLY A 24 -12.20 3.14 -2.12
N LEU A 25 -13.45 3.35 -2.58
CA LEU A 25 -14.63 3.04 -1.78
C LEU A 25 -14.75 1.54 -1.49
N THR A 26 -14.43 0.69 -2.45
CA THR A 26 -14.40 -0.77 -2.25
C THR A 26 -13.36 -1.16 -1.20
N ALA A 27 -12.13 -0.62 -1.28
CA ALA A 27 -11.11 -0.83 -0.25
C ALA A 27 -11.63 -0.41 1.13
N THR A 28 -12.28 0.76 1.22
CA THR A 28 -12.83 1.28 2.48
C THR A 28 -13.89 0.36 3.07
N ILE A 29 -14.90 0.00 2.29
CA ILE A 29 -16.03 -0.81 2.76
C ILE A 29 -15.54 -2.22 3.16
N ILE A 30 -14.76 -2.86 2.29
CA ILE A 30 -14.28 -4.23 2.57
C ILE A 30 -13.37 -4.24 3.80
N THR A 31 -12.43 -3.30 3.92
CA THR A 31 -11.57 -3.21 5.12
C THR A 31 -12.40 -2.97 6.36
N TYR A 32 -13.37 -2.04 6.33
CA TYR A 32 -14.23 -1.77 7.47
C TYR A 32 -14.98 -3.02 7.93
N LEU A 33 -15.62 -3.74 7.03
CA LEU A 33 -16.36 -4.96 7.33
C LEU A 33 -15.44 -6.10 7.78
N ALA A 34 -14.32 -6.30 7.07
CA ALA A 34 -13.34 -7.34 7.41
C ALA A 34 -12.72 -7.12 8.80
N THR A 35 -12.51 -5.87 9.21
CA THR A 35 -11.92 -5.55 10.53
C THR A 35 -12.77 -6.11 11.67
N GLY A 36 -14.10 -6.07 11.56
CA GLY A 36 -14.99 -6.68 12.54
C GLY A 36 -14.77 -8.19 12.69
N TRP A 37 -14.60 -8.90 11.58
CA TRP A 37 -14.33 -10.35 11.56
C TRP A 37 -12.92 -10.68 12.04
N VAL A 38 -11.91 -9.92 11.58
CA VAL A 38 -10.51 -10.11 11.98
C VAL A 38 -10.34 -9.90 13.48
N ARG A 39 -11.06 -8.96 14.10
CA ARG A 39 -11.04 -8.75 15.55
C ARG A 39 -11.44 -10.02 16.31
N VAL A 40 -12.51 -10.69 15.87
CA VAL A 40 -12.96 -11.95 16.48
C VAL A 40 -11.93 -13.07 16.23
N LEU A 41 -11.41 -13.15 15.01
CA LEU A 41 -10.39 -14.14 14.65
C LEU A 41 -9.12 -13.98 15.49
N ALA A 42 -8.59 -12.74 15.60
CA ALA A 42 -7.39 -12.43 16.38
C ALA A 42 -7.55 -12.81 17.86
N THR A 43 -8.73 -12.54 18.43
CA THR A 43 -9.02 -12.95 19.80
C THR A 43 -9.01 -14.48 19.97
N ARG A 44 -9.61 -15.22 19.02
CA ARG A 44 -9.63 -16.68 19.03
C ARG A 44 -8.25 -17.31 18.84
N TRP A 45 -7.41 -16.68 18.02
CA TRP A 45 -6.05 -17.13 17.76
C TRP A 45 -5.06 -16.72 18.86
N GLY A 46 -5.50 -15.89 19.82
CA GLY A 46 -4.64 -15.39 20.89
C GLY A 46 -3.60 -14.37 20.41
N ALA A 47 -3.82 -13.74 19.27
CA ALA A 47 -3.02 -12.60 18.80
C ALA A 47 -3.52 -11.33 19.47
N VAL A 48 -3.20 -11.18 20.76
CA VAL A 48 -3.70 -10.13 21.65
C VAL A 48 -2.53 -9.46 22.36
N ALA A 49 -2.51 -8.12 22.35
CA ALA A 49 -1.58 -7.34 23.14
C ALA A 49 -2.11 -7.22 24.58
N TYR A 50 -1.34 -7.72 25.54
CA TYR A 50 -1.63 -7.52 26.95
C TYR A 50 -1.04 -6.20 27.42
N PRO A 51 -1.82 -5.41 28.21
CA PRO A 51 -1.34 -4.14 28.75
C PRO A 51 -0.06 -4.30 29.57
N ARG A 52 0.90 -3.42 29.35
CA ARG A 52 2.09 -3.25 30.17
C ARG A 52 1.90 -2.00 31.04
N GLU A 53 2.68 -1.83 32.09
CA GLU A 53 2.58 -0.67 33.03
C GLU A 53 2.66 0.70 32.34
N ARG A 54 3.32 0.77 31.17
CA ARG A 54 3.47 1.99 30.37
C ARG A 54 2.40 2.20 29.30
N ASP A 55 1.48 1.24 29.12
CA ASP A 55 0.51 1.28 28.03
C ASP A 55 -0.74 2.08 28.46
N VAL A 56 -1.31 2.84 27.52
CA VAL A 56 -2.53 3.64 27.75
C VAL A 56 -3.77 2.75 27.85
N HIS A 57 -3.73 1.56 27.23
CA HIS A 57 -4.81 0.59 27.25
C HIS A 57 -4.77 -0.26 28.51
N LEU A 58 -5.92 -0.36 29.19
CA LEU A 58 -6.08 -1.17 30.40
C LEU A 58 -6.66 -2.57 30.13
N GLN A 59 -7.08 -2.83 28.88
CA GLN A 59 -7.68 -4.10 28.47
C GLN A 59 -6.87 -4.74 27.35
N PRO A 60 -6.81 -6.09 27.30
CA PRO A 60 -6.18 -6.80 26.20
C PRO A 60 -6.82 -6.42 24.86
N THR A 61 -6.02 -5.95 23.92
CA THR A 61 -6.49 -5.48 22.61
C THR A 61 -6.00 -6.43 21.49
N PRO A 62 -6.91 -6.95 20.64
CA PRO A 62 -6.53 -7.79 19.50
C PRO A 62 -5.57 -7.06 18.56
N ARG A 63 -4.63 -7.80 17.95
CA ARG A 63 -3.75 -7.36 16.86
C ARG A 63 -4.21 -7.99 15.55
N MET A 64 -3.44 -7.87 14.46
CA MET A 64 -3.70 -8.42 13.14
C MET A 64 -4.64 -7.55 12.26
N GLY A 65 -4.79 -6.25 12.56
CA GLY A 65 -5.60 -5.34 11.72
C GLY A 65 -5.14 -5.28 10.27
N GLY A 66 -3.85 -5.51 10.02
CA GLY A 66 -3.27 -5.60 8.68
C GLY A 66 -3.90 -6.67 7.79
N LEU A 67 -4.37 -7.80 8.35
CA LEU A 67 -5.09 -8.80 7.58
C LEU A 67 -6.39 -8.24 6.97
N ALA A 68 -7.14 -7.45 7.73
CA ALA A 68 -8.36 -6.81 7.22
C ALA A 68 -8.05 -5.78 6.13
N MET A 69 -6.99 -5.00 6.31
CA MET A 69 -6.53 -4.05 5.30
C MET A 69 -6.10 -4.77 4.02
N TYR A 70 -5.34 -5.85 4.13
CA TYR A 70 -4.90 -6.63 2.98
C TYR A 70 -6.09 -7.25 2.21
N VAL A 71 -7.09 -7.76 2.91
CA VAL A 71 -8.34 -8.25 2.27
C VAL A 71 -8.98 -7.10 1.47
N GLY A 72 -9.09 -5.91 2.04
CA GLY A 72 -9.60 -4.73 1.34
C GLY A 72 -8.78 -4.37 0.10
N VAL A 73 -7.45 -4.42 0.20
CA VAL A 73 -6.53 -4.20 -0.92
C VAL A 73 -6.76 -5.21 -2.04
N VAL A 74 -6.81 -6.51 -1.73
CA VAL A 74 -7.01 -7.57 -2.74
C VAL A 74 -8.32 -7.38 -3.48
N PHE A 75 -9.44 -7.19 -2.77
CA PHE A 75 -10.75 -6.99 -3.40
C PHE A 75 -10.79 -5.72 -4.25
N ALA A 76 -10.18 -4.63 -3.80
CA ALA A 76 -10.13 -3.38 -4.55
C ALA A 76 -9.29 -3.52 -5.84
N VAL A 77 -8.14 -4.20 -5.78
CA VAL A 77 -7.30 -4.47 -6.96
C VAL A 77 -7.99 -5.43 -7.91
N LEU A 78 -8.69 -6.46 -7.42
CA LEU A 78 -9.52 -7.34 -8.24
C LEU A 78 -10.64 -6.58 -8.94
N LEU A 79 -11.32 -5.66 -8.25
CA LEU A 79 -12.31 -4.79 -8.89
C LEU A 79 -11.64 -3.91 -9.96
N ALA A 80 -10.51 -3.28 -9.65
CA ALA A 80 -9.79 -2.44 -10.59
C ALA A 80 -9.43 -3.19 -11.89
N SER A 81 -9.07 -4.48 -11.80
CA SER A 81 -8.77 -5.32 -12.96
C SER A 81 -9.98 -5.60 -13.86
N GLN A 82 -11.20 -5.44 -13.36
CA GLN A 82 -12.44 -5.62 -14.12
C GLN A 82 -12.99 -4.31 -14.72
N LEU A 83 -12.48 -3.16 -14.28
CA LEU A 83 -12.94 -1.86 -14.76
C LEU A 83 -12.23 -1.48 -16.07
N PRO A 84 -12.96 -1.30 -17.19
CA PRO A 84 -12.37 -1.10 -18.52
C PRO A 84 -11.38 0.06 -18.59
N ALA A 85 -11.65 1.15 -17.86
CA ALA A 85 -10.77 2.32 -17.85
C ALA A 85 -9.43 2.06 -17.13
N LEU A 86 -9.37 1.11 -16.19
CA LEU A 86 -8.17 0.77 -15.42
C LEU A 86 -7.42 -0.47 -15.95
N THR A 87 -8.07 -1.29 -16.79
CA THR A 87 -7.49 -2.54 -17.33
C THR A 87 -6.15 -2.32 -18.03
N ARG A 88 -5.96 -1.16 -18.68
CA ARG A 88 -4.69 -0.79 -19.31
C ARG A 88 -3.52 -0.79 -18.33
N GLY A 89 -3.72 -0.33 -17.08
CA GLY A 89 -2.70 -0.36 -16.04
C GLY A 89 -2.23 -1.77 -15.66
N PHE A 90 -3.07 -2.79 -15.88
CA PHE A 90 -2.70 -4.20 -15.64
C PHE A 90 -2.01 -4.85 -16.85
N VAL A 91 -2.36 -4.43 -18.07
CA VAL A 91 -1.78 -4.99 -19.30
C VAL A 91 -0.35 -4.51 -19.51
N TYR A 92 -0.08 -3.25 -19.21
CA TYR A 92 1.22 -2.62 -19.50
C TYR A 92 2.12 -2.46 -18.27
N SER A 93 1.65 -2.79 -17.07
CA SER A 93 2.43 -2.73 -15.83
C SER A 93 2.12 -3.89 -14.91
N SER A 94 3.15 -4.49 -14.35
CA SER A 94 3.06 -5.49 -13.28
C SER A 94 2.95 -4.88 -11.88
N GLY A 95 2.91 -3.56 -11.75
CA GLY A 95 2.91 -2.86 -10.46
C GLY A 95 1.76 -3.27 -9.54
N LEU A 96 0.54 -3.38 -10.06
CA LEU A 96 -0.63 -3.78 -9.26
C LEU A 96 -0.56 -5.25 -8.80
N PRO A 97 -0.26 -6.25 -9.66
CA PRO A 97 0.01 -7.61 -9.21
C PRO A 97 1.19 -7.70 -8.23
N ALA A 98 2.25 -6.93 -8.46
CA ALA A 98 3.43 -6.91 -7.58
C ALA A 98 3.06 -6.49 -6.15
N VAL A 99 2.25 -5.45 -6.00
CA VAL A 99 1.79 -4.98 -4.68
C VAL A 99 0.92 -6.02 -3.98
N VAL A 100 0.07 -6.75 -4.71
CA VAL A 100 -0.73 -7.82 -4.10
C VAL A 100 0.17 -8.95 -3.63
N VAL A 101 1.12 -9.42 -4.44
CA VAL A 101 2.00 -10.52 -4.07
C VAL A 101 2.97 -10.12 -2.94
N ALA A 102 3.71 -9.03 -3.12
CA ALA A 102 4.66 -8.53 -2.12
C ALA A 102 3.96 -8.07 -0.83
N GLY A 103 2.79 -7.43 -0.95
CA GLY A 103 1.92 -7.05 0.16
C GLY A 103 1.42 -8.26 0.94
N GLY A 104 1.07 -9.35 0.26
CA GLY A 104 0.70 -10.62 0.89
C GLY A 104 1.85 -11.24 1.67
N LEU A 105 3.06 -11.24 1.10
CA LEU A 105 4.25 -11.76 1.78
C LEU A 105 4.57 -10.96 3.05
N ILE A 106 4.63 -9.63 2.94
CA ILE A 106 4.97 -8.80 4.11
C ILE A 106 3.88 -8.85 5.18
N MET A 107 2.61 -8.95 4.78
CA MET A 107 1.48 -9.13 5.67
C MET A 107 1.59 -10.47 6.43
N VAL A 108 1.95 -11.57 5.75
CA VAL A 108 2.16 -12.87 6.41
C VAL A 108 3.32 -12.81 7.40
N VAL A 109 4.45 -12.19 7.05
CA VAL A 109 5.57 -11.96 7.98
C VAL A 109 5.09 -11.20 9.21
N GLY A 110 4.31 -10.13 9.02
CA GLY A 110 3.74 -9.35 10.12
C GLY A 110 2.72 -10.12 10.95
N LEU A 111 1.90 -11.00 10.35
CA LEU A 111 0.98 -11.86 11.10
C LEU A 111 1.73 -12.86 12.01
N ILE A 112 2.82 -13.40 11.51
CA ILE A 112 3.68 -14.29 12.29
C ILE A 112 4.28 -13.51 13.47
N ASP A 113 4.74 -12.29 13.21
CA ASP A 113 5.28 -11.43 14.26
C ASP A 113 4.20 -11.01 15.30
N ASP A 114 3.02 -10.63 14.84
CA ASP A 114 1.88 -10.28 15.70
C ASP A 114 1.47 -11.42 16.66
N ARG A 115 1.70 -12.68 16.25
CA ARG A 115 1.26 -13.85 17.03
C ARG A 115 2.36 -14.45 17.90
N TRP A 116 3.58 -14.56 17.38
CA TRP A 116 4.67 -15.28 18.05
C TRP A 116 5.85 -14.40 18.45
N GLY A 117 5.95 -13.20 17.88
CA GLY A 117 7.10 -12.30 18.05
C GLY A 117 8.32 -12.84 17.31
N LEU A 118 8.70 -12.18 16.23
CA LEU A 118 9.90 -12.51 15.48
C LEU A 118 11.12 -11.77 16.05
N ASP A 119 12.28 -12.38 15.94
CA ASP A 119 13.52 -11.64 16.14
C ASP A 119 13.75 -10.62 15.01
N ALA A 120 14.54 -9.59 15.30
CA ALA A 120 14.75 -8.48 14.38
C ALA A 120 15.36 -8.92 13.04
N LEU A 121 16.23 -9.95 13.04
CA LEU A 121 16.89 -10.42 11.83
C LEU A 121 15.90 -11.18 10.92
N THR A 122 15.08 -12.05 11.48
CA THR A 122 14.03 -12.79 10.75
C THR A 122 13.01 -11.82 10.15
N LYS A 123 12.56 -10.82 10.93
CA LYS A 123 11.66 -9.77 10.45
C LYS A 123 12.28 -8.96 9.30
N PHE A 124 13.54 -8.56 9.43
CA PHE A 124 14.28 -7.84 8.40
C PHE A 124 14.45 -8.67 7.12
N ALA A 125 14.79 -9.97 7.25
CA ALA A 125 14.87 -10.88 6.11
C ALA A 125 13.53 -11.01 5.37
N GLY A 126 12.41 -11.08 6.10
CA GLY A 126 11.06 -11.07 5.52
C GLY A 126 10.75 -9.78 4.75
N GLN A 127 11.15 -8.63 5.27
CA GLN A 127 10.99 -7.32 4.61
C GLN A 127 11.81 -7.26 3.30
N ILE A 128 13.08 -7.68 3.34
CA ILE A 128 13.92 -7.75 2.14
C ILE A 128 13.33 -8.69 1.11
N THR A 129 12.82 -9.85 1.53
CA THR A 129 12.19 -10.81 0.62
C THR A 129 10.98 -10.21 -0.07
N ALA A 130 10.06 -9.57 0.66
CA ALA A 130 8.90 -8.91 0.08
C ALA A 130 9.29 -7.78 -0.88
N ALA A 131 10.26 -6.94 -0.49
CA ALA A 131 10.79 -5.87 -1.35
C ALA A 131 11.47 -6.44 -2.61
N SER A 132 12.22 -7.54 -2.50
CA SER A 132 12.85 -8.22 -3.64
C SER A 132 11.81 -8.76 -4.63
N VAL A 133 10.72 -9.35 -4.14
CA VAL A 133 9.60 -9.81 -4.99
C VAL A 133 8.98 -8.62 -5.73
N MET A 134 8.76 -7.49 -5.06
CA MET A 134 8.24 -6.28 -5.67
C MET A 134 9.16 -5.79 -6.80
N VAL A 135 10.47 -5.74 -6.57
CA VAL A 135 11.49 -5.34 -7.56
C VAL A 135 11.55 -6.32 -8.74
N THR A 136 11.57 -7.62 -8.49
CA THR A 136 11.62 -8.64 -9.56
C THR A 136 10.36 -8.63 -10.42
N MET A 137 9.24 -8.14 -9.90
CA MET A 137 8.01 -7.91 -10.66
C MET A 137 7.99 -6.54 -11.39
N GLY A 138 9.08 -5.77 -11.36
CA GLY A 138 9.25 -4.55 -12.15
C GLY A 138 8.88 -3.26 -11.45
N VAL A 139 8.65 -3.27 -10.14
CA VAL A 139 8.40 -2.05 -9.35
C VAL A 139 9.71 -1.57 -8.74
N ALA A 140 10.30 -0.53 -9.32
CA ALA A 140 11.59 0.00 -8.89
C ALA A 140 11.77 1.48 -9.26
N TRP A 141 12.47 2.22 -8.42
CA TRP A 141 12.91 3.59 -8.73
C TRP A 141 14.00 3.56 -9.79
N SER A 142 13.67 3.93 -11.02
CA SER A 142 14.61 4.02 -12.13
C SER A 142 15.11 5.44 -12.39
N VAL A 143 14.42 6.44 -11.86
CA VAL A 143 14.71 7.86 -12.10
C VAL A 143 14.64 8.62 -10.78
N LEU A 144 15.63 9.46 -10.53
CA LEU A 144 15.65 10.41 -9.42
C LEU A 144 15.71 11.83 -9.94
N TYR A 145 14.81 12.68 -9.48
CA TYR A 145 14.88 14.10 -9.73
C TYR A 145 15.52 14.82 -8.53
N ILE A 146 16.67 15.45 -8.76
CA ILE A 146 17.40 16.21 -7.73
C ILE A 146 17.37 17.69 -8.10
N PRO A 147 16.50 18.50 -7.46
CA PRO A 147 16.33 19.92 -7.78
C PRO A 147 17.43 20.82 -7.22
N ILE A 148 18.60 20.27 -6.85
CA ILE A 148 19.70 20.98 -6.18
C ILE A 148 20.91 21.01 -7.11
N GLY A 149 21.54 22.18 -7.22
CA GLY A 149 22.84 22.34 -7.92
C GLY A 149 22.80 22.12 -9.44
N GLY A 150 21.62 22.13 -10.06
CA GLY A 150 21.48 21.97 -11.52
C GLY A 150 21.70 20.53 -12.01
N VAL A 151 21.73 19.54 -11.11
CA VAL A 151 21.92 18.12 -11.46
C VAL A 151 20.73 17.57 -12.27
N GLY A 152 19.50 18.05 -11.97
CA GLY A 152 18.31 17.67 -12.73
C GLY A 152 17.91 16.19 -12.50
N THR A 153 17.64 15.50 -13.60
CA THR A 153 17.17 14.09 -13.59
C THR A 153 18.33 13.12 -13.73
N ILE A 154 18.47 12.19 -12.78
CA ILE A 154 19.44 11.09 -12.82
C ILE A 154 18.68 9.81 -13.16
N VAL A 155 19.09 9.15 -14.24
CA VAL A 155 18.64 7.80 -14.59
C VAL A 155 19.58 6.81 -13.90
N LEU A 156 19.02 5.93 -13.09
CA LEU A 156 19.77 4.91 -12.37
C LEU A 156 20.05 3.71 -13.27
N ASP A 157 21.24 3.14 -13.16
CA ASP A 157 21.48 1.82 -13.73
C ASP A 157 20.70 0.74 -12.97
N GLN A 158 20.66 -0.47 -13.53
CA GLN A 158 19.84 -1.56 -12.97
C GLN A 158 20.24 -1.89 -11.52
N VAL A 159 21.53 -1.91 -11.21
CA VAL A 159 22.03 -2.27 -9.87
C VAL A 159 21.69 -1.19 -8.86
N ALA A 160 21.94 0.08 -9.20
CA ALA A 160 21.60 1.21 -8.34
C ALA A 160 20.07 1.31 -8.12
N SER A 161 19.27 1.09 -9.14
CA SER A 161 17.80 1.04 -9.05
C SER A 161 17.33 -0.04 -8.08
N ILE A 162 17.83 -1.26 -8.18
CA ILE A 162 17.49 -2.37 -7.28
C ILE A 162 17.89 -2.03 -5.85
N LEU A 163 19.15 -1.65 -5.63
CA LEU A 163 19.66 -1.37 -4.28
C LEU A 163 18.92 -0.21 -3.60
N LEU A 164 18.68 0.87 -4.36
CA LEU A 164 17.92 2.00 -3.84
C LEU A 164 16.49 1.61 -3.48
N THR A 165 15.82 0.86 -4.37
CA THR A 165 14.44 0.42 -4.12
C THR A 165 14.34 -0.47 -2.89
N LEU A 166 15.24 -1.43 -2.73
CA LEU A 166 15.29 -2.28 -1.54
C LEU A 166 15.52 -1.44 -0.27
N ALA A 167 16.53 -0.56 -0.30
CA ALA A 167 16.86 0.27 0.86
C ALA A 167 15.71 1.20 1.27
N LEU A 168 15.11 1.91 0.31
CA LEU A 168 13.99 2.82 0.57
C LEU A 168 12.74 2.07 1.02
N THR A 169 12.41 0.94 0.38
CA THR A 169 11.25 0.13 0.78
C THR A 169 11.39 -0.34 2.21
N VAL A 170 12.53 -0.92 2.58
CA VAL A 170 12.79 -1.39 3.94
C VAL A 170 12.79 -0.23 4.93
N ALA A 171 13.36 0.93 4.56
CA ALA A 171 13.35 2.12 5.41
C ALA A 171 11.92 2.63 5.67
N ILE A 172 11.08 2.73 4.63
CA ILE A 172 9.69 3.18 4.76
C ILE A 172 8.86 2.17 5.56
N VAL A 173 9.05 0.86 5.33
CA VAL A 173 8.40 -0.21 6.09
C VAL A 173 8.73 -0.10 7.58
N ASN A 174 10.00 0.06 7.94
CA ASN A 174 10.39 0.21 9.34
C ASN A 174 9.96 1.54 9.94
N ALA A 175 9.96 2.63 9.17
CA ALA A 175 9.44 3.92 9.62
C ALA A 175 7.95 3.83 9.98
N MET A 176 7.13 3.20 9.13
CA MET A 176 5.70 3.00 9.39
C MET A 176 5.46 2.07 10.58
N ASN A 177 6.27 1.01 10.72
CA ASN A 177 6.20 0.12 11.86
C ASN A 177 6.58 0.82 13.17
N PHE A 178 7.56 1.71 13.16
CA PHE A 178 7.95 2.51 14.32
C PHE A 178 6.86 3.53 14.74
N VAL A 179 6.14 4.09 13.77
CA VAL A 179 5.05 5.05 14.01
C VAL A 179 3.80 4.38 14.58
N ASP A 180 3.61 3.06 14.39
CA ASP A 180 2.44 2.31 14.90
C ASP A 180 2.50 2.08 16.42
N GLY A 181 2.75 3.13 17.16
CA GLY A 181 2.79 3.12 18.63
C GLY A 181 1.59 3.78 19.32
N LEU A 182 0.72 4.45 18.58
CA LEU A 182 -0.45 5.17 19.10
C LEU A 182 -1.70 4.89 18.26
N ASP A 183 -2.86 4.87 18.92
CA ASP A 183 -4.17 4.66 18.30
C ASP A 183 -4.39 5.61 17.12
N GLY A 184 -4.67 5.06 15.95
CA GLY A 184 -4.99 5.80 14.73
C GLY A 184 -3.81 6.49 14.06
N LEU A 185 -2.62 6.53 14.66
CA LEU A 185 -1.50 7.32 14.14
C LEU A 185 -0.97 6.77 12.82
N ALA A 186 -0.61 5.50 12.77
CA ALA A 186 -0.09 4.88 11.54
C ALA A 186 -1.15 4.82 10.43
N ALA A 187 -2.41 4.48 10.77
CA ALA A 187 -3.51 4.51 9.81
C ALA A 187 -3.80 5.92 9.29
N GLY A 188 -3.78 6.92 10.16
CA GLY A 188 -3.97 8.33 9.80
C GLY A 188 -2.84 8.86 8.93
N LEU A 189 -1.59 8.57 9.27
CA LEU A 189 -0.43 8.96 8.47
C LEU A 189 -0.45 8.27 7.09
N GLY A 190 -0.76 6.96 7.06
CA GLY A 190 -0.92 6.20 5.83
C GLY A 190 -2.02 6.78 4.94
N LEU A 191 -3.17 7.16 5.52
CA LEU A 191 -4.27 7.80 4.79
C LEU A 191 -3.84 9.14 4.17
N ILE A 192 -3.20 10.02 4.96
CA ILE A 192 -2.77 11.34 4.48
C ILE A 192 -1.74 11.20 3.37
N THR A 193 -0.71 10.38 3.60
CA THR A 193 0.38 10.18 2.63
C THR A 193 -0.13 9.53 1.34
N ALA A 194 -0.94 8.47 1.44
CA ALA A 194 -1.53 7.82 0.29
C ALA A 194 -2.46 8.77 -0.50
N SER A 195 -3.24 9.61 0.20
CA SER A 195 -4.09 10.62 -0.45
C SER A 195 -3.26 11.66 -1.18
N ALA A 196 -2.15 12.12 -0.61
CA ALA A 196 -1.24 13.07 -1.27
C ALA A 196 -0.62 12.46 -2.53
N ILE A 197 -0.13 11.21 -2.47
CA ILE A 197 0.40 10.48 -3.64
C ILE A 197 -0.70 10.31 -4.70
N CYS A 198 -1.92 9.96 -4.30
CA CYS A 198 -3.06 9.81 -5.21
C CYS A 198 -3.35 11.10 -5.96
N ILE A 199 -3.43 12.24 -5.26
CA ILE A 199 -3.67 13.55 -5.86
C ILE A 199 -2.56 13.92 -6.85
N PHE A 200 -1.30 13.68 -6.47
CA PHE A 200 -0.14 13.91 -7.33
C PHE A 200 -0.18 13.02 -8.58
N SER A 201 -0.45 11.72 -8.43
CA SER A 201 -0.55 10.78 -9.56
C SER A 201 -1.71 11.12 -10.51
N ILE A 202 -2.85 11.59 -9.97
CA ILE A 202 -3.97 12.10 -10.78
C ILE A 202 -3.55 13.35 -11.56
N GLY A 203 -2.76 14.23 -10.95
CA GLY A 203 -2.17 15.39 -11.63
C GLY A 203 -1.30 14.96 -12.81
N LEU A 204 -0.38 14.02 -12.59
CA LEU A 204 0.48 13.47 -13.65
C LEU A 204 -0.33 12.80 -14.77
N LEU A 205 -1.36 12.01 -14.43
CA LEU A 205 -2.27 11.41 -15.41
C LEU A 205 -2.94 12.50 -16.28
N ARG A 206 -3.35 13.60 -15.67
CA ARG A 206 -4.00 14.72 -16.38
C ARG A 206 -3.02 15.44 -17.31
N ASP A 207 -1.83 15.75 -16.81
CA ASP A 207 -0.82 16.53 -17.53
C ASP A 207 -0.22 15.75 -18.69
N HIS A 208 -0.14 14.42 -18.58
CA HIS A 208 0.40 13.52 -19.61
C HIS A 208 -0.68 12.80 -20.45
N GLY A 209 -1.91 13.34 -20.48
CA GLY A 209 -2.96 12.87 -21.37
C GLY A 209 -3.43 11.43 -21.11
N GLY A 210 -3.32 10.95 -19.86
CA GLY A 210 -3.73 9.60 -19.47
C GLY A 210 -2.70 8.52 -19.79
N ASP A 211 -1.42 8.84 -19.72
CA ASP A 211 -0.35 7.86 -19.92
C ASP A 211 -0.46 6.71 -18.92
N VAL A 212 -0.34 5.50 -19.44
CA VAL A 212 -0.52 4.23 -18.69
C VAL A 212 0.47 4.07 -17.54
N LEU A 213 1.65 4.68 -17.65
CA LEU A 213 2.70 4.62 -16.64
C LEU A 213 2.26 5.19 -15.27
N TYR A 214 1.32 6.12 -15.26
CA TYR A 214 0.83 6.76 -14.03
C TYR A 214 -0.40 6.08 -13.41
N TYR A 215 -0.95 5.02 -14.05
CA TYR A 215 -2.09 4.29 -13.49
C TYR A 215 -1.75 3.51 -12.22
N PRO A 216 -0.65 2.72 -12.16
CA PRO A 216 -0.33 1.94 -10.97
C PRO A 216 -0.17 2.80 -9.71
N PRO A 217 0.60 3.91 -9.69
CA PRO A 217 0.69 4.79 -8.53
C PRO A 217 -0.67 5.34 -8.08
N ALA A 218 -1.52 5.76 -9.02
CA ALA A 218 -2.85 6.29 -8.70
C ALA A 218 -3.76 5.22 -8.09
N VAL A 219 -3.77 3.99 -8.63
CA VAL A 219 -4.58 2.88 -8.10
C VAL A 219 -4.04 2.40 -6.77
N ILE A 220 -2.72 2.17 -6.63
CA ILE A 220 -2.11 1.71 -5.38
C ILE A 220 -2.41 2.70 -4.25
N SER A 221 -2.23 3.99 -4.50
CA SER A 221 -2.43 5.02 -3.50
C SER A 221 -3.90 5.18 -3.10
N VAL A 222 -4.85 5.14 -4.03
CA VAL A 222 -6.28 5.23 -3.68
C VAL A 222 -6.77 3.99 -2.94
N VAL A 223 -6.26 2.80 -3.28
CA VAL A 223 -6.55 1.54 -2.57
C VAL A 223 -6.02 1.61 -1.15
N LEU A 224 -4.78 2.06 -0.97
CA LEU A 224 -4.18 2.21 0.36
C LEU A 224 -4.93 3.25 1.21
N ALA A 225 -5.25 4.42 0.63
CA ALA A 225 -6.04 5.45 1.31
C ALA A 225 -7.40 4.88 1.75
N GLY A 226 -8.09 4.15 0.88
CA GLY A 226 -9.33 3.47 1.19
C GLY A 226 -9.20 2.44 2.32
N ALA A 227 -8.16 1.60 2.28
CA ALA A 227 -7.91 0.62 3.33
C ALA A 227 -7.63 1.29 4.69
N CYS A 228 -6.81 2.33 4.72
CA CYS A 228 -6.56 3.11 5.93
C CYS A 228 -7.84 3.77 6.46
N LEU A 229 -8.64 4.38 5.58
CA LEU A 229 -9.91 5.01 5.94
C LEU A 229 -10.92 4.00 6.52
N GLY A 230 -11.00 2.80 5.94
CA GLY A 230 -11.88 1.73 6.41
C GLY A 230 -11.43 1.13 7.74
N PHE A 231 -10.12 1.09 8.00
CA PHE A 231 -9.57 0.59 9.26
C PHE A 231 -9.68 1.61 10.41
N LEU A 232 -9.51 2.90 10.13
CA LEU A 232 -9.41 3.98 11.11
C LEU A 232 -10.57 4.01 12.13
N PRO A 233 -11.86 3.80 11.79
CA PRO A 233 -12.95 3.79 12.77
C PRO A 233 -12.85 2.70 13.83
N HIS A 234 -12.11 1.62 13.57
CA HIS A 234 -11.86 0.55 14.52
C HIS A 234 -10.59 0.77 15.35
N ASN A 235 -9.67 1.57 14.83
CA ASN A 235 -8.36 1.85 15.42
C ASN A 235 -8.25 3.24 16.04
N PHE A 236 -9.27 4.11 15.88
CA PHE A 236 -9.30 5.41 16.52
C PHE A 236 -9.48 5.27 18.03
N HIS A 237 -9.09 6.30 18.79
CA HIS A 237 -9.11 6.27 20.27
C HIS A 237 -10.52 6.00 20.85
N LYS A 238 -10.76 5.00 21.72
CA LYS A 238 -9.85 3.93 22.16
C LYS A 238 -9.90 2.77 21.16
N ALA A 239 -8.75 2.35 20.65
CA ALA A 239 -8.69 1.31 19.64
C ALA A 239 -9.35 0.00 20.10
N ARG A 240 -10.19 -0.56 19.23
CA ARG A 240 -10.84 -1.86 19.40
C ARG A 240 -10.02 -3.01 18.86
N ILE A 241 -9.06 -2.67 17.98
CA ILE A 241 -8.09 -3.57 17.37
C ILE A 241 -6.86 -2.75 16.97
N PHE A 242 -5.67 -3.28 17.25
CA PHE A 242 -4.42 -2.70 16.76
C PHE A 242 -4.14 -3.16 15.34
N MET A 243 -3.48 -2.28 14.58
CA MET A 243 -3.02 -2.56 13.24
C MET A 243 -2.06 -3.75 13.22
N GLY A 244 -1.12 -3.74 14.15
CA GLY A 244 -0.05 -4.72 14.27
C GLY A 244 1.01 -4.58 13.18
N ASP A 245 2.03 -5.40 13.29
CA ASP A 245 3.13 -5.43 12.34
C ASP A 245 2.68 -5.84 10.93
N SER A 246 1.65 -6.68 10.86
CA SER A 246 1.00 -7.04 9.59
C SER A 246 0.46 -5.84 8.82
N GLY A 247 -0.08 -4.82 9.51
CA GLY A 247 -0.67 -3.66 8.86
C GLY A 247 0.33 -2.53 8.63
N SER A 248 1.15 -2.20 9.63
CA SER A 248 2.14 -1.13 9.51
C SER A 248 3.18 -1.41 8.42
N MET A 249 3.67 -2.66 8.33
CA MET A 249 4.59 -3.07 7.27
C MET A 249 3.91 -3.09 5.89
N LEU A 250 2.63 -3.49 5.81
CA LEU A 250 1.85 -3.45 4.58
C LEU A 250 1.70 -2.00 4.07
N ILE A 251 1.35 -1.06 4.95
CA ILE A 251 1.26 0.36 4.59
C ILE A 251 2.61 0.85 4.05
N GLY A 252 3.70 0.55 4.76
CA GLY A 252 5.04 0.96 4.35
C GLY A 252 5.41 0.47 2.96
N LEU A 253 5.18 -0.82 2.67
CA LEU A 253 5.46 -1.41 1.36
C LEU A 253 4.58 -0.79 0.26
N MET A 254 3.29 -0.57 0.51
CA MET A 254 2.39 0.04 -0.46
C MET A 254 2.72 1.51 -0.73
N LEU A 255 3.14 2.28 0.29
CA LEU A 255 3.63 3.65 0.11
C LEU A 255 4.91 3.67 -0.74
N ALA A 256 5.84 2.76 -0.48
CA ALA A 256 7.04 2.60 -1.30
C ALA A 256 6.69 2.30 -2.76
N ALA A 257 5.79 1.34 -2.99
CA ALA A 257 5.35 0.98 -4.34
C ALA A 257 4.59 2.11 -5.06
N ALA A 258 3.80 2.90 -4.34
CA ALA A 258 3.04 4.01 -4.92
C ALA A 258 3.92 5.21 -5.28
N SER A 259 5.15 5.29 -4.76
CA SER A 259 6.09 6.38 -4.99
C SER A 259 7.13 6.07 -6.09
N THR A 260 7.10 4.89 -6.68
CA THR A 260 7.94 4.49 -7.84
C THR A 260 7.26 4.89 -9.15
#